data_689196c20520b4b064c5cda1e06f1274
#
_entry.id   689196c20520b4b064c5cda1e06f1274
#
_cell.length_a   1.000
_cell.length_b   1.000
_cell.length_c   1.000
_cell.angle_alpha   90.00
_cell.angle_beta   90.00
_cell.angle_gamma   90.00
#
_symmetry.space_group_name_H-M   'P 1'
#
loop_
_entity.id
_entity.type
_entity.pdbx_description
1 polymer ?
#
loop_
_entity_poly.entity_id
_entity_poly.type
_entity_poly.pdbx_seq_one_letter_code
_entity_poly.pdbx_strand_id
1 'polypeptide(L)'
;MGEAAVTIIDRAVVLDGEHHLPGRWLRDHGEDVASLNPDSKQRLVDTFSLDRDVAPQSVRVDGSWLEVEWSDGGRTGHELDRLRRLAANRRSPAPRTGHGFTLPAGIEPWSTSPSVAWFDFSVVGDDDAWPEALAHLRRFGWVAFEGAELGTAASEQLAARIGYPRNSIFGALWQMNSGNFEHMDSAYESFALDVHTDGTYSHDGPGTIIFAQQLKTGEGGDGVLVDGFAAARDFQAADPEAADLLTRYSVTAHYLEPGVHLVAERPPLRVDGDGRLLQVSFNNYDRSPVLPAADVLDDVLDAYADFRRVFNDADRALFHPWKPGRVLLVDNWRCFHGRTAYTGERHFNGCYTNHEDLEGAYRVAGLG
;
A
#
# COMPACT_ATOMS: atom_id res chain seq x y z
N MET A 1 -8.40 -39.92 6.42
CA MET A 1 -9.08 -38.67 6.08
C MET A 1 -9.86 -38.96 4.81
N GLY A 2 -11.19 -38.65 4.75
CA GLY A 2 -11.97 -38.83 3.54
C GLY A 2 -11.44 -37.95 2.41
N GLU A 3 -11.68 -38.37 1.19
CA GLU A 3 -11.37 -37.54 0.01
C GLU A 3 -12.17 -36.24 0.06
N ALA A 4 -11.53 -35.10 -0.18
CA ALA A 4 -12.21 -33.80 -0.13
C ALA A 4 -13.29 -33.74 -1.25
N ALA A 5 -14.53 -33.50 -0.89
CA ALA A 5 -15.61 -33.33 -1.84
C ALA A 5 -15.59 -31.89 -2.40
N VAL A 6 -15.39 -31.76 -3.72
CA VAL A 6 -15.32 -30.45 -4.37
C VAL A 6 -16.29 -30.41 -5.54
N THR A 7 -17.13 -29.35 -5.61
CA THR A 7 -18.08 -29.14 -6.70
C THR A 7 -18.07 -27.68 -7.14
N ILE A 8 -18.49 -27.42 -8.37
CA ILE A 8 -18.74 -26.06 -8.86
C ILE A 8 -20.22 -25.81 -8.79
N ILE A 9 -20.62 -24.71 -8.13
CA ILE A 9 -22.00 -24.22 -8.11
C ILE A 9 -21.98 -22.75 -8.53
N ASP A 10 -22.64 -22.43 -9.63
CA ASP A 10 -22.61 -21.13 -10.25
C ASP A 10 -21.17 -20.66 -10.52
N ARG A 11 -20.72 -19.60 -9.84
CA ARG A 11 -19.36 -19.08 -9.96
C ARG A 11 -18.50 -19.32 -8.71
N ALA A 12 -18.88 -20.27 -7.89
CA ALA A 12 -18.17 -20.63 -6.67
C ALA A 12 -17.69 -22.09 -6.70
N VAL A 13 -16.63 -22.36 -5.97
CA VAL A 13 -16.21 -23.72 -5.61
C VAL A 13 -16.79 -24.03 -4.23
N VAL A 14 -17.50 -25.14 -4.11
CA VAL A 14 -18.01 -25.64 -2.84
C VAL A 14 -17.11 -26.77 -2.35
N LEU A 15 -16.46 -26.59 -1.22
CA LEU A 15 -15.58 -27.54 -0.57
C LEU A 15 -16.33 -28.21 0.58
N ASP A 16 -16.26 -29.55 0.63
CA ASP A 16 -16.87 -30.42 1.64
C ASP A 16 -18.41 -30.25 1.78
N GLY A 17 -19.05 -29.73 0.75
CA GLY A 17 -20.51 -29.52 0.69
C GLY A 17 -21.04 -28.32 1.49
N GLU A 18 -20.19 -27.59 2.21
CA GLU A 18 -20.58 -26.49 3.10
C GLU A 18 -19.82 -25.19 2.89
N HIS A 19 -18.57 -25.25 2.42
CA HIS A 19 -17.71 -24.09 2.29
C HIS A 19 -17.80 -23.49 0.89
N HIS A 20 -18.65 -22.49 0.71
CA HIS A 20 -18.77 -21.75 -0.55
C HIS A 20 -17.59 -20.76 -0.70
N LEU A 21 -16.73 -21.00 -1.65
CA LEU A 21 -15.55 -20.20 -1.98
C LEU A 21 -15.80 -19.46 -3.30
N PRO A 22 -16.03 -18.14 -3.27
CA PRO A 22 -16.34 -17.39 -4.50
C PRO A 22 -15.19 -17.44 -5.51
N GLY A 23 -15.50 -17.64 -6.79
CA GLY A 23 -14.50 -17.82 -7.84
C GLY A 23 -13.56 -16.62 -7.96
N ARG A 24 -14.08 -15.40 -7.96
CA ARG A 24 -13.27 -14.19 -8.00
C ARG A 24 -12.26 -14.12 -6.86
N TRP A 25 -12.66 -14.48 -5.63
CA TRP A 25 -11.76 -14.49 -4.49
C TRP A 25 -10.70 -15.60 -4.63
N LEU A 26 -11.09 -16.81 -5.02
CA LEU A 26 -10.14 -17.91 -5.25
C LEU A 26 -9.14 -17.55 -6.34
N ARG A 27 -9.61 -17.03 -7.49
CA ARG A 27 -8.74 -16.65 -8.61
C ARG A 27 -7.69 -15.61 -8.21
N ASP A 28 -8.05 -14.69 -7.34
CA ASP A 28 -7.16 -13.67 -6.81
C ASP A 28 -6.16 -14.21 -5.77
N HIS A 29 -6.50 -15.29 -5.06
CA HIS A 29 -5.73 -15.81 -3.94
C HIS A 29 -5.07 -17.16 -4.20
N GLY A 30 -4.64 -17.40 -5.45
CA GLY A 30 -3.83 -18.58 -5.80
C GLY A 30 -2.55 -18.65 -4.95
N GLU A 31 -2.12 -19.88 -4.64
CA GLU A 31 -0.92 -20.15 -3.84
C GLU A 31 0.20 -20.79 -4.67
N ASP A 32 -0.05 -20.98 -5.96
CA ASP A 32 0.95 -21.44 -6.92
C ASP A 32 2.01 -20.34 -7.18
N VAL A 33 3.15 -20.76 -7.74
CA VAL A 33 4.31 -19.87 -7.98
C VAL A 33 4.06 -18.72 -8.97
N ALA A 34 3.00 -18.79 -9.76
CA ALA A 34 2.60 -17.69 -10.64
C ALA A 34 1.73 -16.66 -9.92
N SER A 35 1.10 -17.05 -8.81
CA SER A 35 0.18 -16.21 -8.05
C SER A 35 0.81 -15.61 -6.79
N LEU A 36 1.78 -16.30 -6.19
CA LEU A 36 2.39 -15.94 -4.91
C LEU A 36 3.90 -16.19 -4.93
N ASN A 37 4.68 -15.21 -4.50
CA ASN A 37 6.11 -15.40 -4.30
C ASN A 37 6.33 -16.49 -3.24
N PRO A 38 7.11 -17.56 -3.55
CA PRO A 38 7.22 -18.72 -2.65
C PRO A 38 7.92 -18.38 -1.32
N ASP A 39 8.75 -17.36 -1.30
CA ASP A 39 9.58 -16.99 -0.16
C ASP A 39 8.93 -15.88 0.68
N SER A 40 8.73 -14.70 0.10
CA SER A 40 8.14 -13.55 0.80
C SER A 40 6.62 -13.64 0.98
N LYS A 41 5.95 -14.53 0.25
CA LYS A 41 4.48 -14.61 0.17
C LYS A 41 3.83 -13.34 -0.35
N GLN A 42 4.59 -12.46 -0.98
CA GLN A 42 4.03 -11.33 -1.70
C GLN A 42 3.24 -11.78 -2.94
N ARG A 43 2.16 -11.09 -3.20
CA ARG A 43 1.24 -11.39 -4.30
C ARG A 43 1.85 -10.99 -5.63
N LEU A 44 1.74 -11.86 -6.62
CA LEU A 44 2.17 -11.63 -8.01
C LEU A 44 0.99 -11.36 -8.95
N VAL A 45 -0.23 -11.64 -8.48
CA VAL A 45 -1.47 -11.40 -9.27
C VAL A 45 -1.84 -9.94 -9.22
N ASP A 46 -2.06 -9.34 -10.39
CA ASP A 46 -2.76 -8.06 -10.48
C ASP A 46 -4.27 -8.29 -10.25
N THR A 47 -4.69 -8.16 -8.98
CA THR A 47 -6.08 -8.28 -8.54
C THR A 47 -7.05 -7.45 -9.40
N PHE A 48 -6.60 -6.30 -9.87
CA PHE A 48 -7.43 -5.28 -10.51
C PHE A 48 -7.60 -5.48 -12.01
N SER A 49 -6.77 -6.36 -12.61
CA SER A 49 -6.92 -6.82 -13.99
C SER A 49 -7.86 -8.02 -14.12
N LEU A 50 -8.22 -8.66 -13.01
CA LEU A 50 -9.11 -9.81 -13.02
C LEU A 50 -10.53 -9.43 -13.42
N ASP A 51 -11.13 -10.20 -14.32
CA ASP A 51 -12.54 -10.06 -14.67
C ASP A 51 -13.43 -10.32 -13.43
N ARG A 52 -14.38 -9.43 -13.19
CA ARG A 52 -15.39 -9.59 -12.12
C ARG A 52 -16.20 -10.87 -12.28
N ASP A 53 -16.40 -11.31 -13.52
CA ASP A 53 -17.19 -12.47 -13.89
C ASP A 53 -16.37 -13.75 -14.04
N VAL A 54 -15.08 -13.72 -13.64
CA VAL A 54 -14.22 -14.90 -13.67
C VAL A 54 -14.86 -16.07 -12.90
N ALA A 55 -14.93 -17.22 -13.53
CA ALA A 55 -15.61 -18.38 -12.99
C ALA A 55 -14.73 -19.65 -13.10
N PRO A 56 -14.84 -20.60 -12.15
CA PRO A 56 -14.18 -21.89 -12.27
C PRO A 56 -14.81 -22.69 -13.40
N GLN A 57 -13.99 -23.25 -14.28
CA GLN A 57 -14.42 -24.15 -15.36
C GLN A 57 -14.26 -25.62 -14.97
N SER A 58 -13.17 -25.93 -14.29
CA SER A 58 -12.90 -27.26 -13.76
C SER A 58 -12.18 -27.18 -12.42
N VAL A 59 -12.39 -28.19 -11.59
CA VAL A 59 -11.72 -28.36 -10.30
C VAL A 59 -11.17 -29.78 -10.19
N ARG A 60 -9.98 -29.93 -9.61
CA ARG A 60 -9.36 -31.21 -9.33
C ARG A 60 -8.70 -31.17 -7.96
N VAL A 61 -8.89 -32.23 -7.19
CA VAL A 61 -8.14 -32.45 -5.95
C VAL A 61 -6.95 -33.35 -6.26
N ASP A 62 -5.75 -32.90 -5.85
CA ASP A 62 -4.51 -33.66 -5.94
C ASP A 62 -3.80 -33.66 -4.58
N GLY A 63 -3.94 -34.72 -3.83
CA GLY A 63 -3.46 -34.82 -2.45
C GLY A 63 -4.13 -33.76 -1.55
N SER A 64 -3.34 -32.85 -1.01
CA SER A 64 -3.81 -31.73 -0.18
C SER A 64 -4.11 -30.44 -0.96
N TRP A 65 -4.05 -30.49 -2.30
CA TRP A 65 -4.23 -29.32 -3.16
C TRP A 65 -5.54 -29.38 -3.94
N LEU A 66 -6.18 -28.22 -4.05
CA LEU A 66 -7.24 -27.94 -4.99
C LEU A 66 -6.65 -27.20 -6.19
N GLU A 67 -6.74 -27.77 -7.36
CA GLU A 67 -6.41 -27.11 -8.63
C GLU A 67 -7.69 -26.62 -9.30
N VAL A 68 -7.66 -25.38 -9.79
CA VAL A 68 -8.80 -24.74 -10.46
C VAL A 68 -8.35 -24.19 -11.81
N GLU A 69 -9.11 -24.51 -12.86
CA GLU A 69 -9.02 -23.88 -14.18
C GLU A 69 -10.12 -22.82 -14.30
N TRP A 70 -9.76 -21.68 -14.84
CA TRP A 70 -10.61 -20.49 -14.87
C TRP A 70 -11.11 -20.12 -16.25
N SER A 71 -12.22 -19.40 -16.32
CA SER A 71 -12.82 -18.91 -17.59
C SER A 71 -11.91 -17.94 -18.35
N ASP A 72 -10.95 -17.29 -17.68
CA ASP A 72 -9.92 -16.45 -18.29
C ASP A 72 -8.72 -17.25 -18.85
N GLY A 73 -8.76 -18.57 -18.77
CA GLY A 73 -7.67 -19.48 -19.18
C GLY A 73 -6.57 -19.64 -18.13
N GLY A 74 -6.67 -18.95 -16.99
CA GLY A 74 -5.73 -19.08 -15.89
C GLY A 74 -5.90 -20.40 -15.12
N ARG A 75 -4.91 -20.69 -14.29
CA ARG A 75 -4.93 -21.83 -13.34
C ARG A 75 -4.43 -21.36 -11.99
N THR A 76 -5.01 -21.88 -10.92
CA THR A 76 -4.54 -21.66 -9.55
C THR A 76 -4.53 -22.94 -8.74
N GLY A 77 -3.59 -23.02 -7.80
CA GLY A 77 -3.52 -24.06 -6.78
C GLY A 77 -3.81 -23.48 -5.41
N HIS A 78 -4.48 -24.25 -4.55
CA HIS A 78 -4.85 -23.85 -3.20
C HIS A 78 -4.69 -25.01 -2.22
N GLU A 79 -4.14 -24.76 -1.06
CA GLU A 79 -4.01 -25.74 0.00
C GLU A 79 -5.36 -25.94 0.71
N LEU A 80 -5.90 -27.15 0.72
CA LEU A 80 -7.25 -27.47 1.17
C LEU A 80 -7.49 -27.11 2.65
N ASP A 81 -6.55 -27.41 3.54
CA ASP A 81 -6.72 -27.09 4.96
C ASP A 81 -6.69 -25.60 5.24
N ARG A 82 -5.94 -24.84 4.43
CA ARG A 82 -5.96 -23.39 4.48
C ARG A 82 -7.31 -22.83 4.02
N LEU A 83 -7.86 -23.33 2.91
CA LEU A 83 -9.19 -22.94 2.46
C LEU A 83 -10.27 -23.20 3.52
N ARG A 84 -10.21 -24.36 4.19
CA ARG A 84 -11.13 -24.68 5.30
C ARG A 84 -11.00 -23.68 6.44
N ARG A 85 -9.77 -23.36 6.85
CA ARG A 85 -9.53 -22.36 7.92
C ARG A 85 -10.05 -20.98 7.54
N LEU A 86 -9.83 -20.55 6.30
CA LEU A 86 -10.32 -19.25 5.81
C LEU A 86 -11.86 -19.22 5.74
N ALA A 87 -12.48 -20.29 5.24
CA ALA A 87 -13.92 -20.41 5.15
C ALA A 87 -14.60 -20.41 6.53
N ALA A 88 -13.98 -21.03 7.52
CA ALA A 88 -14.46 -21.04 8.90
C ALA A 88 -14.31 -19.68 9.63
N ASN A 89 -13.42 -18.81 9.15
CA ASN A 89 -13.09 -17.53 9.78
C ASN A 89 -13.39 -16.34 8.86
N ARG A 90 -14.57 -16.33 8.23
CA ARG A 90 -15.00 -15.21 7.38
C ARG A 90 -15.12 -13.92 8.18
N ARG A 91 -14.80 -12.80 7.55
CA ARG A 91 -14.86 -11.48 8.17
C ARG A 91 -16.01 -10.64 7.67
N SER A 92 -16.70 -10.01 8.61
CA SER A 92 -17.68 -8.95 8.35
C SER A 92 -17.08 -7.59 8.64
N PRO A 93 -17.54 -6.51 7.96
CA PRO A 93 -17.17 -5.15 8.32
C PRO A 93 -17.69 -4.79 9.71
N ALA A 94 -17.02 -3.83 10.37
CA ALA A 94 -17.53 -3.25 11.59
C ALA A 94 -18.90 -2.55 11.36
N PRO A 95 -19.75 -2.39 12.37
CA PRO A 95 -21.00 -1.66 12.25
C PRO A 95 -20.80 -0.22 11.76
N ARG A 96 -21.78 0.33 11.03
CA ARG A 96 -21.77 1.74 10.62
C ARG A 96 -21.80 2.65 11.86
N THR A 97 -20.93 3.63 11.91
CA THR A 97 -20.85 4.61 13.01
C THR A 97 -21.24 6.03 12.60
N GLY A 98 -21.43 6.28 11.30
CA GLY A 98 -21.76 7.62 10.78
C GLY A 98 -21.85 7.64 9.25
N HIS A 99 -22.01 8.83 8.70
CA HIS A 99 -22.15 9.06 7.27
C HIS A 99 -20.92 9.80 6.72
N GLY A 100 -20.03 9.05 6.10
CA GLY A 100 -18.88 9.60 5.43
C GLY A 100 -17.79 10.13 6.36
N PHE A 101 -16.78 10.75 5.76
CA PHE A 101 -15.67 11.39 6.48
C PHE A 101 -15.38 12.78 5.92
N THR A 102 -14.67 13.57 6.71
CA THR A 102 -14.14 14.90 6.33
C THR A 102 -12.62 14.85 6.23
N LEU A 103 -12.04 15.77 5.49
CA LEU A 103 -10.58 15.92 5.43
C LEU A 103 -10.08 16.81 6.57
N PRO A 104 -8.83 16.63 7.06
CA PRO A 104 -8.22 17.50 8.05
C PRO A 104 -8.16 18.96 7.56
N ALA A 105 -8.23 19.89 8.49
CA ALA A 105 -8.02 21.30 8.18
C ALA A 105 -6.54 21.60 7.84
N GLY A 106 -6.30 22.67 7.08
CA GLY A 106 -4.95 23.15 6.76
C GLY A 106 -4.22 22.38 5.67
N ILE A 107 -4.88 21.39 5.04
CA ILE A 107 -4.37 20.70 3.85
C ILE A 107 -4.98 21.28 2.57
N GLU A 108 -4.28 21.10 1.46
CA GLU A 108 -4.79 21.39 0.11
C GLU A 108 -4.79 20.10 -0.70
N PRO A 109 -5.95 19.42 -0.78
CA PRO A 109 -6.06 18.18 -1.54
C PRO A 109 -5.90 18.44 -3.04
N TRP A 110 -5.06 17.66 -3.71
CA TRP A 110 -4.81 17.81 -5.14
C TRP A 110 -5.24 16.55 -5.93
N SER A 111 -6.01 16.78 -6.99
CA SER A 111 -6.53 15.73 -7.89
C SER A 111 -5.87 15.77 -9.27
N THR A 112 -5.06 16.76 -9.53
CA THR A 112 -4.24 16.89 -10.72
C THR A 112 -2.81 17.17 -10.29
N SER A 113 -1.84 16.71 -11.06
CA SER A 113 -0.42 16.84 -10.74
C SER A 113 -0.05 18.31 -10.51
N PRO A 114 0.32 18.73 -9.26
CA PRO A 114 0.90 20.04 -9.04
C PRO A 114 2.31 20.09 -9.64
N SER A 115 2.80 21.29 -9.94
CA SER A 115 4.21 21.46 -10.31
C SER A 115 5.10 21.12 -9.13
N VAL A 116 6.19 20.37 -9.38
CA VAL A 116 7.17 20.06 -8.32
C VAL A 116 7.94 21.32 -7.96
N ALA A 117 7.79 21.78 -6.72
CA ALA A 117 8.65 22.81 -6.16
C ALA A 117 9.84 22.14 -5.44
N TRP A 118 11.06 22.45 -5.87
CA TRP A 118 12.30 21.96 -5.25
C TRP A 118 12.85 23.04 -4.34
N PHE A 119 12.96 22.74 -3.04
CA PHE A 119 13.68 23.57 -2.09
C PHE A 119 15.18 23.24 -2.16
N ASP A 120 16.04 24.23 -1.93
CA ASP A 120 17.45 23.96 -1.67
C ASP A 120 17.58 23.19 -0.35
N PHE A 121 18.41 22.14 -0.29
CA PHE A 121 18.53 21.32 0.92
C PHE A 121 19.08 22.09 2.13
N SER A 122 19.78 23.21 1.93
CA SER A 122 20.24 24.08 3.02
C SER A 122 19.11 24.59 3.93
N VAL A 123 17.88 24.68 3.43
CA VAL A 123 16.67 25.01 4.19
C VAL A 123 16.48 24.07 5.41
N VAL A 124 16.91 22.82 5.32
CA VAL A 124 16.80 21.85 6.41
C VAL A 124 17.62 22.28 7.64
N GLY A 125 18.76 22.94 7.43
CA GLY A 125 19.62 23.47 8.50
C GLY A 125 19.29 24.90 8.93
N ASP A 126 18.31 25.57 8.30
CA ASP A 126 17.95 26.97 8.54
C ASP A 126 16.63 27.08 9.29
N ASP A 127 16.66 27.54 10.53
CA ASP A 127 15.47 27.67 11.39
C ASP A 127 14.46 28.71 10.90
N ASP A 128 14.89 29.71 10.14
CA ASP A 128 14.00 30.73 9.58
C ASP A 128 13.33 30.27 8.28
N ALA A 129 14.02 29.45 7.49
CA ALA A 129 13.52 28.93 6.21
C ALA A 129 12.74 27.60 6.34
N TRP A 130 13.08 26.76 7.31
CA TRP A 130 12.43 25.45 7.52
C TRP A 130 10.90 25.49 7.64
N PRO A 131 10.27 26.48 8.33
CA PRO A 131 8.81 26.54 8.46
C PRO A 131 8.08 26.60 7.12
N GLU A 132 8.67 27.16 6.06
CA GLU A 132 8.07 27.20 4.73
C GLU A 132 8.03 25.78 4.11
N ALA A 133 9.13 25.04 4.20
CA ALA A 133 9.19 23.65 3.72
C ALA A 133 8.22 22.72 4.50
N LEU A 134 8.14 22.92 5.82
CA LEU A 134 7.21 22.17 6.68
C LEU A 134 5.73 22.53 6.37
N ALA A 135 5.44 23.80 6.08
CA ALA A 135 4.12 24.23 5.64
C ALA A 135 3.75 23.63 4.27
N HIS A 136 4.72 23.50 3.37
CA HIS A 136 4.52 22.82 2.10
C HIS A 136 4.17 21.33 2.30
N LEU A 137 4.92 20.64 3.17
CA LEU A 137 4.62 19.25 3.53
C LEU A 137 3.20 19.09 4.08
N ARG A 138 2.79 19.95 5.02
CA ARG A 138 1.43 19.94 5.58
C ARG A 138 0.37 20.18 4.50
N ARG A 139 0.60 21.16 3.64
CA ARG A 139 -0.35 21.58 2.62
C ARG A 139 -0.58 20.49 1.58
N PHE A 140 0.51 19.84 1.09
CA PHE A 140 0.46 18.92 -0.05
C PHE A 140 0.74 17.45 0.28
N GLY A 141 1.21 17.14 1.50
CA GLY A 141 1.58 15.77 1.93
C GLY A 141 2.97 15.34 1.50
N TRP A 142 3.76 16.21 0.88
CA TRP A 142 5.13 15.96 0.47
C TRP A 142 5.94 17.25 0.38
N VAL A 143 7.26 17.13 0.47
CA VAL A 143 8.21 18.21 0.15
C VAL A 143 9.47 17.63 -0.47
N ALA A 144 10.00 18.31 -1.47
CA ALA A 144 11.16 17.85 -2.26
C ALA A 144 12.33 18.84 -2.15
N PHE A 145 13.54 18.29 -2.01
CA PHE A 145 14.78 19.05 -1.88
C PHE A 145 15.79 18.64 -2.92
N GLU A 146 16.66 19.58 -3.32
CA GLU A 146 17.83 19.27 -4.15
C GLU A 146 19.10 19.93 -3.56
N GLY A 147 20.27 19.46 -4.01
CA GLY A 147 21.54 19.96 -3.50
C GLY A 147 22.03 19.31 -2.20
N ALA A 148 21.40 18.21 -1.75
CA ALA A 148 21.87 17.47 -0.60
C ALA A 148 23.20 16.75 -0.89
N GLU A 149 24.08 16.68 0.12
CA GLU A 149 25.27 15.83 0.05
C GLU A 149 24.90 14.34 -0.01
N LEU A 150 25.70 13.57 -0.73
CA LEU A 150 25.52 12.12 -0.79
C LEU A 150 25.93 11.47 0.54
N GLY A 151 25.28 10.38 0.88
CA GLY A 151 25.46 9.67 2.15
C GLY A 151 24.19 9.70 3.01
N THR A 152 24.27 9.22 4.24
CA THR A 152 23.13 9.12 5.16
C THR A 152 22.78 10.44 5.86
N ALA A 153 23.73 11.38 5.92
CA ALA A 153 23.59 12.62 6.69
C ALA A 153 22.35 13.45 6.29
N ALA A 154 22.00 13.48 5.00
CA ALA A 154 20.82 14.19 4.54
C ALA A 154 19.51 13.60 5.13
N SER A 155 19.39 12.27 5.16
CA SER A 155 18.25 11.59 5.77
C SER A 155 18.18 11.80 7.28
N GLU A 156 19.33 11.75 7.97
CA GLU A 156 19.42 11.99 9.42
C GLU A 156 19.05 13.42 9.80
N GLN A 157 19.57 14.42 9.07
CA GLN A 157 19.25 15.83 9.30
C GLN A 157 17.77 16.11 9.08
N LEU A 158 17.20 15.59 8.01
CA LEU A 158 15.78 15.80 7.71
C LEU A 158 14.88 15.10 8.72
N ALA A 159 15.22 13.86 9.14
CA ALA A 159 14.49 13.17 10.19
C ALA A 159 14.55 13.95 11.51
N ALA A 160 15.66 14.55 11.88
CA ALA A 160 15.80 15.35 13.10
C ALA A 160 14.92 16.63 13.10
N ARG A 161 14.49 17.10 11.95
CA ARG A 161 13.52 18.24 11.85
C ARG A 161 12.09 17.79 12.14
N ILE A 162 11.79 16.52 11.99
CA ILE A 162 10.47 15.94 12.27
C ILE A 162 10.45 15.30 13.66
N GLY A 163 11.46 14.50 13.99
CA GLY A 163 11.59 13.76 15.23
C GLY A 163 12.89 12.98 15.23
N TYR A 164 12.81 11.67 15.02
CA TYR A 164 13.97 10.79 14.94
C TYR A 164 13.69 9.61 14.01
N PRO A 165 14.73 8.97 13.43
CA PRO A 165 14.54 7.80 12.60
C PRO A 165 13.87 6.66 13.38
N ARG A 166 12.77 6.14 12.83
CA ARG A 166 12.06 4.99 13.38
C ARG A 166 12.83 3.71 13.09
N ASN A 167 13.12 2.93 14.11
CA ASN A 167 13.70 1.62 13.89
C ASN A 167 12.64 0.64 13.35
N SER A 168 12.90 0.08 12.19
CA SER A 168 12.03 -0.88 11.50
C SER A 168 12.79 -2.18 11.22
N ILE A 169 12.17 -3.14 10.53
CA ILE A 169 12.84 -4.34 10.02
C ILE A 169 14.02 -4.03 9.08
N PHE A 170 13.99 -2.85 8.43
CA PHE A 170 15.05 -2.36 7.57
C PHE A 170 16.12 -1.55 8.32
N GLY A 171 16.05 -1.50 9.66
CA GLY A 171 16.86 -0.64 10.51
C GLY A 171 16.30 0.76 10.70
N ALA A 172 17.07 1.63 11.36
CA ALA A 172 16.72 3.04 11.55
C ALA A 172 17.02 3.88 10.29
N LEU A 173 18.11 3.54 9.61
CA LEU A 173 18.51 4.08 8.30
C LEU A 173 18.63 2.90 7.35
N TRP A 174 17.87 2.91 6.27
CA TRP A 174 17.92 1.85 5.28
C TRP A 174 18.66 2.29 4.00
N GLN A 175 19.20 1.33 3.31
CA GLN A 175 19.81 1.50 1.99
C GLN A 175 19.11 0.60 0.99
N MET A 176 18.61 1.16 -0.06
CA MET A 176 17.96 0.44 -1.15
C MET A 176 18.87 0.54 -2.38
N ASN A 177 19.58 -0.54 -2.66
CA ASN A 177 20.52 -0.62 -3.77
C ASN A 177 20.01 -1.68 -4.75
N SER A 178 19.89 -1.32 -6.04
CA SER A 178 19.54 -2.29 -7.09
C SER A 178 20.56 -3.43 -7.10
N GLY A 179 20.05 -4.67 -7.02
CA GLY A 179 20.88 -5.88 -7.01
C GLY A 179 21.42 -6.30 -5.63
N ASN A 180 21.11 -5.59 -4.55
CA ASN A 180 21.34 -6.03 -3.18
C ASN A 180 20.03 -6.45 -2.52
N PHE A 181 19.80 -7.74 -2.41
CA PHE A 181 18.57 -8.33 -1.89
C PHE A 181 18.76 -8.72 -0.41
N GLU A 182 19.04 -7.73 0.45
CA GLU A 182 19.12 -7.97 1.90
C GLU A 182 17.77 -8.30 2.50
N HIS A 183 16.69 -7.82 1.87
CA HIS A 183 15.30 -8.06 2.26
C HIS A 183 14.48 -8.59 1.09
N MET A 184 13.46 -9.39 1.38
CA MET A 184 12.56 -9.99 0.40
C MET A 184 11.38 -9.06 0.11
N ASP A 185 11.65 -7.93 -0.57
CA ASP A 185 10.67 -6.90 -0.85
C ASP A 185 10.69 -6.48 -2.34
N SER A 186 9.51 -6.19 -2.90
CA SER A 186 9.33 -5.73 -4.27
C SER A 186 10.02 -4.38 -4.57
N ALA A 187 10.35 -3.62 -3.52
CA ALA A 187 11.09 -2.36 -3.65
C ALA A 187 12.47 -2.51 -4.31
N TYR A 188 13.09 -3.70 -4.21
CA TYR A 188 14.39 -3.99 -4.81
C TYR A 188 14.35 -4.40 -6.29
N GLU A 189 13.17 -4.67 -6.82
CA GLU A 189 12.99 -5.06 -8.22
C GLU A 189 13.06 -3.85 -9.18
N SER A 190 13.23 -4.09 -10.50
CA SER A 190 13.36 -3.03 -11.51
C SER A 190 12.08 -2.72 -12.29
N PHE A 191 11.03 -3.50 -12.10
CA PHE A 191 9.73 -3.21 -12.72
C PHE A 191 9.05 -1.99 -12.09
N ALA A 192 8.00 -1.48 -12.75
CA ALA A 192 7.19 -0.41 -12.18
C ALA A 192 6.54 -0.88 -10.88
N LEU A 193 6.63 -0.05 -9.85
CA LEU A 193 5.99 -0.32 -8.56
C LEU A 193 4.73 0.55 -8.48
N ASP A 194 3.59 -0.11 -8.38
CA ASP A 194 2.29 0.55 -8.21
C ASP A 194 2.29 1.46 -6.98
N VAL A 195 1.51 2.52 -7.04
CA VAL A 195 1.41 3.44 -5.91
C VAL A 195 0.75 2.77 -4.71
N HIS A 196 1.40 2.91 -3.56
CA HIS A 196 1.05 2.25 -2.29
C HIS A 196 1.47 3.10 -1.10
N THR A 197 1.12 2.66 0.10
CA THR A 197 1.65 3.15 1.36
C THR A 197 2.49 2.08 2.02
N ASP A 198 3.57 2.47 2.71
CA ASP A 198 4.46 1.54 3.41
C ASP A 198 3.92 1.11 4.76
N GLY A 199 4.35 -0.09 5.21
CA GLY A 199 4.12 -0.59 6.55
C GLY A 199 2.66 -0.97 6.82
N THR A 200 1.93 -1.44 5.81
CA THR A 200 0.55 -1.93 5.96
C THR A 200 0.47 -3.13 6.91
N TYR A 201 1.55 -3.87 7.08
CA TYR A 201 1.73 -5.01 7.98
C TYR A 201 2.13 -4.63 9.42
N SER A 202 2.17 -3.33 9.75
CA SER A 202 2.44 -2.82 11.10
C SER A 202 1.19 -2.17 11.67
N HIS A 203 0.88 -2.39 12.95
CA HIS A 203 -0.26 -1.75 13.63
C HIS A 203 -0.16 -0.23 13.62
N ASP A 204 1.06 0.27 13.63
CA ASP A 204 1.40 1.66 13.49
C ASP A 204 2.35 1.81 12.30
N GLY A 205 1.81 2.11 11.12
CA GLY A 205 2.59 2.31 9.90
C GLY A 205 3.47 3.56 10.01
N PRO A 206 4.61 3.63 9.28
CA PRO A 206 5.45 4.82 9.25
C PRO A 206 4.63 6.08 8.98
N GLY A 207 4.90 7.15 9.74
CA GLY A 207 4.25 8.46 9.54
C GLY A 207 4.80 9.15 8.31
N THR A 208 6.12 9.24 8.20
CA THR A 208 6.78 9.78 7.01
C THR A 208 7.81 8.82 6.44
N ILE A 209 8.11 9.04 5.17
CA ILE A 209 9.21 8.37 4.46
C ILE A 209 10.15 9.44 3.93
N ILE A 210 11.45 9.25 4.15
CA ILE A 210 12.52 10.06 3.57
C ILE A 210 13.25 9.21 2.55
N PHE A 211 13.29 9.66 1.30
CA PHE A 211 14.06 9.07 0.22
C PHE A 211 15.16 10.02 -0.21
N ALA A 212 16.43 9.61 -0.13
CA ALA A 212 17.58 10.38 -0.59
C ALA A 212 18.32 9.62 -1.69
N GLN A 213 18.27 10.13 -2.93
CA GLN A 213 18.88 9.48 -4.09
C GLN A 213 20.39 9.62 -4.05
N GLN A 214 21.12 8.49 -4.07
CA GLN A 214 22.58 8.43 -4.03
C GLN A 214 23.20 8.19 -5.40
N LEU A 215 22.64 7.29 -6.17
CA LEU A 215 23.12 6.94 -7.51
C LEU A 215 21.92 6.67 -8.42
N LYS A 216 22.01 7.12 -9.66
CA LYS A 216 21.11 6.71 -10.74
C LYS A 216 21.92 6.63 -12.04
N THR A 217 21.90 5.44 -12.66
CA THR A 217 22.38 5.22 -14.02
C THR A 217 21.21 4.70 -14.87
N GLY A 218 21.31 4.80 -16.17
CA GLY A 218 20.22 4.36 -17.06
C GLY A 218 18.97 5.26 -17.05
N GLU A 219 17.85 4.72 -17.48
CA GLU A 219 16.61 5.46 -17.77
C GLU A 219 15.45 5.00 -16.87
N GLY A 220 14.41 5.84 -16.75
CA GLY A 220 13.22 5.57 -15.95
C GLY A 220 13.45 5.72 -14.44
N GLY A 221 12.65 5.01 -13.63
CA GLY A 221 12.74 5.04 -12.18
C GLY A 221 12.31 6.36 -11.56
N ASP A 222 11.50 7.14 -12.27
CA ASP A 222 10.93 8.36 -11.70
C ASP A 222 9.98 8.00 -10.56
N GLY A 223 9.99 8.80 -9.51
CA GLY A 223 9.05 8.65 -8.42
C GLY A 223 7.65 9.08 -8.84
N VAL A 224 6.66 8.43 -8.30
CA VAL A 224 5.24 8.73 -8.52
C VAL A 224 4.61 9.02 -7.17
N LEU A 225 3.88 10.13 -7.06
CA LEU A 225 3.07 10.47 -5.89
C LEU A 225 1.62 10.67 -6.30
N VAL A 226 0.70 10.31 -5.40
CA VAL A 226 -0.73 10.59 -5.53
C VAL A 226 -1.29 11.02 -4.18
N ASP A 227 -2.09 12.08 -4.13
CA ASP A 227 -2.77 12.49 -2.92
C ASP A 227 -3.93 11.53 -2.59
N GLY A 228 -3.67 10.63 -1.65
CA GLY A 228 -4.66 9.65 -1.21
C GLY A 228 -5.87 10.27 -0.52
N PHE A 229 -5.72 11.44 0.13
CA PHE A 229 -6.85 12.14 0.75
C PHE A 229 -7.77 12.76 -0.30
N ALA A 230 -7.20 13.35 -1.36
CA ALA A 230 -7.99 13.82 -2.49
C ALA A 230 -8.69 12.65 -3.19
N ALA A 231 -7.99 11.54 -3.41
CA ALA A 231 -8.58 10.34 -4.00
C ALA A 231 -9.71 9.76 -3.15
N ALA A 232 -9.53 9.68 -1.82
CA ALA A 232 -10.56 9.21 -0.90
C ALA A 232 -11.80 10.11 -0.90
N ARG A 233 -11.61 11.44 -0.89
CA ARG A 233 -12.71 12.42 -1.00
C ARG A 233 -13.50 12.22 -2.29
N ASP A 234 -12.82 12.10 -3.42
CA ASP A 234 -13.46 11.99 -4.72
C ASP A 234 -14.15 10.62 -4.87
N PHE A 235 -13.57 9.57 -4.29
CA PHE A 235 -14.18 8.24 -4.19
C PHE A 235 -15.46 8.28 -3.34
N GLN A 236 -15.43 8.92 -2.16
CA GLN A 236 -16.62 9.11 -1.33
C GLN A 236 -17.71 9.92 -2.03
N ALA A 237 -17.34 10.92 -2.83
CA ALA A 237 -18.30 11.70 -3.59
C ALA A 237 -18.98 10.89 -4.72
N ALA A 238 -18.24 9.95 -5.32
CA ALA A 238 -18.76 9.07 -6.37
C ALA A 238 -19.58 7.91 -5.83
N ASP A 239 -19.13 7.27 -4.75
CA ASP A 239 -19.78 6.14 -4.09
C ASP A 239 -19.64 6.22 -2.56
N PRO A 240 -20.57 6.89 -1.87
CA PRO A 240 -20.53 7.04 -0.42
C PRO A 240 -20.63 5.71 0.35
N GLU A 241 -21.33 4.71 -0.22
CA GLU A 241 -21.53 3.42 0.45
C GLU A 241 -20.28 2.56 0.38
N ALA A 242 -19.63 2.50 -0.76
CA ALA A 242 -18.35 1.83 -0.93
C ALA A 242 -17.25 2.51 -0.08
N ALA A 243 -17.23 3.85 -0.02
CA ALA A 243 -16.29 4.58 0.83
C ALA A 243 -16.51 4.30 2.32
N ASP A 244 -17.77 4.31 2.80
CA ASP A 244 -18.11 3.93 4.17
C ASP A 244 -17.67 2.49 4.48
N LEU A 245 -17.87 1.57 3.54
CA LEU A 245 -17.40 0.19 3.71
C LEU A 245 -15.89 0.11 3.91
N LEU A 246 -15.09 0.86 3.16
CA LEU A 246 -13.63 0.92 3.30
C LEU A 246 -13.17 1.62 4.59
N THR A 247 -14.02 2.34 5.31
CA THR A 247 -13.70 2.83 6.67
C THR A 247 -13.91 1.78 7.74
N ARG A 248 -14.63 0.70 7.47
CA ARG A 248 -15.07 -0.30 8.44
C ARG A 248 -14.53 -1.71 8.20
N TYR A 249 -14.20 -2.05 6.97
CA TYR A 249 -13.63 -3.33 6.63
C TYR A 249 -12.11 -3.28 6.75
N SER A 250 -11.54 -4.04 7.68
CA SER A 250 -10.09 -4.12 7.85
C SER A 250 -9.47 -5.09 6.85
N VAL A 251 -8.47 -4.60 6.12
CA VAL A 251 -7.62 -5.41 5.25
C VAL A 251 -6.43 -5.91 6.06
N THR A 252 -6.17 -7.20 6.01
CA THR A 252 -4.99 -7.80 6.64
C THR A 252 -3.81 -7.71 5.67
N ALA A 253 -2.69 -7.24 6.17
CA ALA A 253 -1.41 -7.25 5.46
C ALA A 253 -0.35 -8.02 6.25
N HIS A 254 0.63 -8.58 5.56
CA HIS A 254 1.73 -9.29 6.17
C HIS A 254 3.07 -8.94 5.50
N TYR A 255 4.14 -9.09 6.26
CA TYR A 255 5.52 -9.12 5.78
C TYR A 255 6.20 -10.38 6.29
N LEU A 256 6.86 -11.10 5.42
CA LEU A 256 7.50 -12.38 5.73
C LEU A 256 8.90 -12.46 5.14
N GLU A 257 9.88 -12.73 6.01
CA GLU A 257 11.25 -13.12 5.65
C GLU A 257 11.83 -14.06 6.72
N PRO A 258 12.96 -14.69 6.53
CA PRO A 258 13.57 -15.55 7.54
C PRO A 258 13.73 -14.86 8.90
N GLY A 259 13.03 -15.36 9.91
CA GLY A 259 13.05 -14.81 11.27
C GLY A 259 12.09 -13.64 11.53
N VAL A 260 11.33 -13.17 10.53
CA VAL A 260 10.37 -12.07 10.66
C VAL A 260 9.03 -12.46 10.04
N HIS A 261 7.96 -12.32 10.81
CA HIS A 261 6.59 -12.44 10.31
C HIS A 261 5.71 -11.40 10.99
N LEU A 262 5.47 -10.28 10.32
CA LEU A 262 4.62 -9.19 10.78
C LEU A 262 3.24 -9.33 10.15
N VAL A 263 2.20 -9.07 10.94
CA VAL A 263 0.80 -9.08 10.48
C VAL A 263 0.07 -7.94 11.17
N ALA A 264 -0.65 -7.16 10.41
CA ALA A 264 -1.54 -6.14 10.94
C ALA A 264 -2.82 -6.02 10.10
N GLU A 265 -3.81 -5.38 10.70
CA GLU A 265 -5.12 -5.17 10.10
C GLU A 265 -5.55 -3.74 10.31
N ARG A 266 -6.02 -3.11 9.24
CA ARG A 266 -6.63 -1.79 9.32
C ARG A 266 -7.56 -1.54 8.14
N PRO A 267 -8.55 -0.63 8.29
CA PRO A 267 -9.35 -0.19 7.17
C PRO A 267 -8.47 0.61 6.18
N PRO A 268 -8.72 0.51 4.86
CA PRO A 268 -8.08 1.33 3.85
C PRO A 268 -8.25 2.83 4.06
N LEU A 269 -9.39 3.24 4.62
CA LEU A 269 -9.71 4.62 4.98
C LEU A 269 -9.92 4.69 6.50
N ARG A 270 -8.88 5.05 7.23
CA ARG A 270 -8.95 5.16 8.69
C ARG A 270 -9.46 6.54 9.09
N VAL A 271 -10.50 6.59 9.90
CA VAL A 271 -11.11 7.82 10.42
C VAL A 271 -10.99 7.88 11.96
N ASP A 272 -11.00 9.10 12.50
CA ASP A 272 -11.04 9.32 13.95
C ASP A 272 -12.48 9.29 14.49
N GLY A 273 -12.62 9.51 15.81
CA GLY A 273 -13.92 9.54 16.49
C GLY A 273 -14.84 10.68 16.04
N ASP A 274 -14.30 11.72 15.41
CA ASP A 274 -15.04 12.86 14.87
C ASP A 274 -15.36 12.70 13.37
N GLY A 275 -14.98 11.57 12.77
CA GLY A 275 -15.19 11.28 11.35
C GLY A 275 -14.22 12.00 10.43
N ARG A 276 -13.03 12.40 10.89
CA ARG A 276 -11.98 12.96 10.03
C ARG A 276 -11.09 11.84 9.51
N LEU A 277 -10.74 11.90 8.22
CA LEU A 277 -9.80 10.97 7.62
C LEU A 277 -8.41 11.18 8.21
N LEU A 278 -7.88 10.15 8.86
CA LEU A 278 -6.55 10.16 9.47
C LEU A 278 -5.49 9.56 8.56
N GLN A 279 -5.85 8.50 7.83
CA GLN A 279 -4.89 7.71 7.08
C GLN A 279 -5.55 7.01 5.90
N VAL A 280 -4.85 6.99 4.78
CA VAL A 280 -5.07 6.00 3.71
C VAL A 280 -4.04 4.88 3.88
N SER A 281 -4.45 3.62 3.70
CA SER A 281 -3.58 2.46 3.85
C SER A 281 -3.87 1.46 2.75
N PHE A 282 -2.96 1.34 1.80
CA PHE A 282 -3.16 0.47 0.65
C PHE A 282 -1.81 -0.05 0.13
N ASN A 283 -1.64 -1.36 0.16
CA ASN A 283 -0.54 -2.05 -0.51
C ASN A 283 -1.04 -3.43 -0.95
N ASN A 284 -1.17 -3.64 -2.25
CA ASN A 284 -1.67 -4.91 -2.76
C ASN A 284 -0.65 -6.04 -2.66
N TYR A 285 0.65 -5.73 -2.65
CA TYR A 285 1.72 -6.73 -2.54
C TYR A 285 1.71 -7.43 -1.17
N ASP A 286 1.45 -6.66 -0.11
CA ASP A 286 1.46 -7.15 1.27
C ASP A 286 0.11 -7.76 1.70
N ARG A 287 -0.93 -7.63 0.89
CA ARG A 287 -2.28 -8.07 1.26
C ARG A 287 -2.34 -9.58 1.51
N SER A 288 -2.62 -9.92 2.77
CA SER A 288 -2.82 -11.31 3.19
C SER A 288 -4.23 -11.79 2.85
N PRO A 289 -4.42 -13.06 2.49
CA PRO A 289 -5.75 -13.59 2.21
C PRO A 289 -6.62 -13.61 3.47
N VAL A 290 -7.75 -12.92 3.39
CA VAL A 290 -8.86 -12.98 4.34
C VAL A 290 -10.13 -13.13 3.51
N LEU A 291 -11.00 -14.04 3.89
CA LEU A 291 -12.25 -14.24 3.19
C LEU A 291 -13.34 -13.36 3.81
N PRO A 292 -13.87 -12.37 3.08
CA PRO A 292 -15.03 -11.60 3.56
C PRO A 292 -16.24 -12.50 3.81
N ALA A 293 -17.15 -12.06 4.65
CA ALA A 293 -18.45 -12.69 4.80
C ALA A 293 -19.19 -12.74 3.45
N ALA A 294 -20.01 -13.77 3.24
CA ALA A 294 -20.57 -14.03 1.91
C ALA A 294 -21.51 -12.92 1.42
N ASP A 295 -22.20 -12.26 2.34
CA ASP A 295 -23.14 -11.17 2.07
C ASP A 295 -22.49 -9.81 1.76
N VAL A 296 -21.17 -9.67 1.97
CA VAL A 296 -20.43 -8.42 1.70
C VAL A 296 -19.19 -8.65 0.83
N LEU A 297 -18.96 -9.86 0.35
CA LEU A 297 -17.71 -10.19 -0.36
C LEU A 297 -17.52 -9.37 -1.63
N ASP A 298 -18.54 -9.35 -2.49
CA ASP A 298 -18.47 -8.63 -3.76
C ASP A 298 -18.36 -7.12 -3.51
N ASP A 299 -19.11 -6.58 -2.55
CA ASP A 299 -19.05 -5.17 -2.18
C ASP A 299 -17.67 -4.76 -1.69
N VAL A 300 -17.01 -5.58 -0.87
CA VAL A 300 -15.65 -5.32 -0.39
C VAL A 300 -14.62 -5.35 -1.52
N LEU A 301 -14.69 -6.37 -2.39
CA LEU A 301 -13.77 -6.51 -3.51
C LEU A 301 -13.96 -5.38 -4.53
N ASP A 302 -15.21 -5.01 -4.79
CA ASP A 302 -15.54 -3.92 -5.70
C ASP A 302 -15.13 -2.57 -5.14
N ALA A 303 -15.46 -2.26 -3.88
CA ALA A 303 -15.04 -1.02 -3.23
C ALA A 303 -13.51 -0.86 -3.21
N TYR A 304 -12.78 -1.95 -2.94
CA TYR A 304 -11.31 -1.94 -2.94
C TYR A 304 -10.73 -1.69 -4.34
N ALA A 305 -11.31 -2.34 -5.37
CA ALA A 305 -10.91 -2.15 -6.76
C ALA A 305 -11.28 -0.75 -7.28
N ASP A 306 -12.46 -0.25 -6.93
CA ASP A 306 -12.94 1.07 -7.37
C ASP A 306 -12.13 2.19 -6.73
N PHE A 307 -11.79 2.08 -5.44
CA PHE A 307 -10.88 3.03 -4.80
C PHE A 307 -9.50 3.04 -5.47
N ARG A 308 -8.92 1.86 -5.75
CA ARG A 308 -7.66 1.78 -6.52
C ARG A 308 -7.78 2.47 -7.88
N ARG A 309 -8.89 2.28 -8.59
CA ARG A 309 -9.09 2.94 -9.90
C ARG A 309 -9.06 4.46 -9.78
N VAL A 310 -9.60 5.03 -8.70
CA VAL A 310 -9.60 6.46 -8.46
C VAL A 310 -8.17 6.98 -8.22
N PHE A 311 -7.39 6.36 -7.34
CA PHE A 311 -6.06 6.88 -7.05
C PHE A 311 -4.99 6.45 -8.07
N ASN A 312 -5.23 5.43 -8.89
CA ASN A 312 -4.31 4.99 -9.95
C ASN A 312 -4.60 5.66 -11.31
N ASP A 313 -5.45 6.68 -11.32
CA ASP A 313 -5.68 7.51 -12.50
C ASP A 313 -4.39 8.30 -12.84
N ALA A 314 -3.92 8.19 -14.07
CA ALA A 314 -2.68 8.81 -14.53
C ALA A 314 -2.70 10.34 -14.40
N ASP A 315 -3.86 10.98 -14.52
CA ASP A 315 -4.01 12.44 -14.39
C ASP A 315 -3.79 12.93 -12.95
N ARG A 316 -3.88 12.02 -11.95
CA ARG A 316 -3.59 12.30 -10.55
C ARG A 316 -2.12 12.15 -10.19
N ALA A 317 -1.36 11.46 -11.02
CA ALA A 317 0.02 11.13 -10.72
C ALA A 317 0.94 12.34 -10.84
N LEU A 318 1.66 12.66 -9.78
CA LEU A 318 2.79 13.56 -9.80
C LEU A 318 4.06 12.75 -10.06
N PHE A 319 4.67 12.95 -11.22
CA PHE A 319 5.96 12.36 -11.55
C PHE A 319 7.09 13.30 -11.15
N HIS A 320 8.09 12.78 -10.44
CA HIS A 320 9.29 13.54 -10.10
C HIS A 320 10.54 12.79 -10.52
N PRO A 321 11.39 13.42 -11.33
CA PRO A 321 12.61 12.79 -11.81
C PRO A 321 13.65 12.74 -10.68
N TRP A 322 14.24 11.57 -10.50
CA TRP A 322 15.31 11.38 -9.55
C TRP A 322 16.69 11.68 -10.14
N LYS A 323 17.53 12.32 -9.35
CA LYS A 323 18.97 12.47 -9.60
C LYS A 323 19.72 12.49 -8.26
N PRO A 324 21.03 12.10 -8.22
CA PRO A 324 21.82 12.18 -6.99
C PRO A 324 21.74 13.55 -6.32
N GLY A 325 21.60 13.57 -5.01
CA GLY A 325 21.42 14.79 -4.21
C GLY A 325 19.96 15.32 -4.14
N ARG A 326 18.99 14.62 -4.72
CA ARG A 326 17.55 14.88 -4.48
C ARG A 326 17.03 14.09 -3.30
N VAL A 327 16.26 14.76 -2.47
CA VAL A 327 15.62 14.18 -1.28
C VAL A 327 14.13 14.47 -1.32
N LEU A 328 13.32 13.48 -0.98
CA LEU A 328 11.86 13.61 -0.89
C LEU A 328 11.43 13.18 0.50
N LEU A 329 10.61 14.00 1.16
CA LEU A 329 9.91 13.69 2.40
C LEU A 329 8.41 13.58 2.08
N VAL A 330 7.80 12.45 2.40
CA VAL A 330 6.40 12.13 2.11
C VAL A 330 5.66 11.81 3.39
N ASP A 331 4.48 12.38 3.57
CA ASP A 331 3.49 11.93 4.55
C ASP A 331 2.86 10.61 4.05
N ASN A 332 3.30 9.50 4.62
CA ASN A 332 2.88 8.16 4.23
C ASN A 332 1.45 7.81 4.69
N TRP A 333 0.88 8.60 5.60
CA TRP A 333 -0.52 8.41 5.98
C TRP A 333 -1.47 9.10 5.00
N ARG A 334 -0.96 10.04 4.21
CA ARG A 334 -1.73 10.79 3.23
C ARG A 334 -1.45 10.42 1.78
N CYS A 335 -0.17 10.34 1.41
CA CYS A 335 0.22 10.18 0.00
C CYS A 335 0.58 8.73 -0.32
N PHE A 336 0.05 8.24 -1.42
CA PHE A 336 0.58 7.06 -2.09
C PHE A 336 1.86 7.43 -2.82
N HIS A 337 2.80 6.49 -2.84
CA HIS A 337 4.04 6.62 -3.59
C HIS A 337 4.35 5.35 -4.38
N GLY A 338 5.09 5.51 -5.46
CA GLY A 338 5.48 4.41 -6.34
C GLY A 338 6.61 4.85 -7.26
N ARG A 339 6.87 4.07 -8.28
CA ARG A 339 7.90 4.40 -9.28
C ARG A 339 7.59 3.82 -10.65
N THR A 340 8.13 4.45 -11.68
CA THR A 340 8.18 3.86 -13.02
C THR A 340 9.25 2.76 -13.08
N ALA A 341 9.13 1.86 -14.06
CA ALA A 341 10.19 0.89 -14.35
C ALA A 341 11.51 1.60 -14.70
N TYR A 342 12.65 0.94 -14.45
CA TYR A 342 13.94 1.51 -14.74
C TYR A 342 14.94 0.48 -15.26
N THR A 343 16.02 1.01 -15.85
CA THR A 343 17.20 0.26 -16.23
C THR A 343 18.42 0.81 -15.49
N GLY A 344 19.51 0.03 -15.40
CA GLY A 344 20.74 0.44 -14.73
C GLY A 344 20.66 0.37 -13.20
N GLU A 345 21.54 1.09 -12.54
CA GLU A 345 21.66 1.09 -11.08
C GLU A 345 20.90 2.26 -10.47
N ARG A 346 20.31 2.02 -9.30
CA ARG A 346 19.54 2.99 -8.54
C ARG A 346 19.74 2.75 -7.05
N HIS A 347 20.34 3.73 -6.35
CA HIS A 347 20.66 3.63 -4.92
C HIS A 347 19.99 4.75 -4.15
N PHE A 348 19.37 4.40 -3.03
CA PHE A 348 18.76 5.32 -2.07
C PHE A 348 19.25 5.05 -0.67
N ASN A 349 19.39 6.11 0.11
CA ASN A 349 19.35 6.06 1.56
C ASN A 349 18.00 6.63 2.02
N GLY A 350 17.53 6.20 3.17
CA GLY A 350 16.32 6.77 3.73
C GLY A 350 16.03 6.30 5.14
N CYS A 351 14.96 6.79 5.68
CA CYS A 351 14.41 6.36 6.95
C CYS A 351 12.91 6.69 7.03
N TYR A 352 12.30 6.14 8.05
CA TYR A 352 10.94 6.49 8.47
C TYR A 352 10.99 7.37 9.72
N THR A 353 9.93 8.19 9.94
CA THR A 353 9.62 8.78 11.25
C THR A 353 8.21 8.41 11.67
N ASN A 354 7.83 8.66 12.93
CA ASN A 354 6.48 8.36 13.37
C ASN A 354 5.51 9.50 12.99
N HIS A 355 4.23 9.19 12.93
CA HIS A 355 3.22 10.21 12.56
C HIS A 355 2.99 11.25 13.65
N GLU A 356 3.00 10.83 14.92
CA GLU A 356 2.91 11.74 16.06
C GLU A 356 4.06 12.74 16.13
N ASP A 357 5.26 12.38 15.66
CA ASP A 357 6.40 13.29 15.55
C ASP A 357 6.16 14.35 14.47
N LEU A 358 5.60 13.96 13.32
CA LEU A 358 5.20 14.88 12.26
C LEU A 358 4.13 15.87 12.74
N GLU A 359 3.08 15.36 13.40
CA GLU A 359 2.07 16.23 14.00
C GLU A 359 2.66 17.17 15.06
N GLY A 360 3.62 16.65 15.85
CA GLY A 360 4.37 17.44 16.83
C GLY A 360 5.14 18.57 16.18
N ALA A 361 5.85 18.30 15.09
CA ALA A 361 6.58 19.31 14.31
C ALA A 361 5.63 20.39 13.75
N TYR A 362 4.46 20.01 13.24
CA TYR A 362 3.44 20.98 12.81
C TYR A 362 2.96 21.89 13.95
N ARG A 363 2.67 21.33 15.15
CA ARG A 363 2.22 22.11 16.31
C ARG A 363 3.29 23.07 16.79
N VAL A 364 4.55 22.65 16.85
CA VAL A 364 5.69 23.50 17.23
C VAL A 364 5.89 24.66 16.26
N ALA A 365 5.67 24.42 14.98
CA ALA A 365 5.74 25.46 13.94
C ALA A 365 4.47 26.34 13.84
N GLY A 366 3.47 26.14 14.70
CA GLY A 366 2.21 26.89 14.64
C GLY A 366 1.31 26.52 13.44
N LEU A 367 1.53 25.37 12.87
CA LEU A 367 0.77 24.84 11.73
C LEU A 367 -0.31 23.84 12.18
N GLY A 368 -0.50 23.61 13.47
CA GLY A 368 -1.39 22.62 14.08
C GLY A 368 -2.88 22.93 13.95
#